data_fc0bb8f8c89607c238182c52e3ca254e
#
_entry.id   fc0bb8f8c89607c238182c52e3ca254e
#
_cell.length_a   1.000
_cell.length_b   1.000
_cell.length_c   1.000
_cell.angle_alpha   90.00
_cell.angle_beta   90.00
_cell.angle_gamma   90.00
#
_symmetry.space_group_name_H-M   'P 1'
#
loop_
_entity.id
_entity.type
_entity.pdbx_description
1 polymer ?
#
loop_
_entity_poly.entity_id
_entity_poly.type
_entity_poly.pdbx_seq_one_letter_code
_entity_poly.pdbx_strand_id
1 'polypeptide(L)'
;YLQWGQPDNDFLVYLPVRDMWRKDTKNWLMQFDIHSMAKKAPEFIKVILDIDKAGFDCDYISDKYLRTCTFKNGMVETAAGTRYKGIIIPGNNIMPSDVIKHISALKAQGAKIIKGDNIKAMEQAAKPELMRKNLGLKMIRRANSIGHHYFIANLTSKDIVSSVALAVNEKHGIWYNPMTGKYHEAIIGDKGIQLNLKSGESRILITSNKPVNEWKLGSKVKVGGKEAIAAADSKTIDLTENAWKLSFTEDAPKVGETFNLKGVKSWEDLSEKAKVMMGTGVYETTIKLSKDDAKKQWTIDLGDVRESARVYVNNKYVGCAWAVPYILNCKDALNKGKNTIRIEVTNLPANRIAEMDRQGVKWRKMKEINVVDINYKKTTYENWTPVPSGLNSTVKLV
;
A
#
# COMPACT_ATOMS: atom_id res chain seq x y z
N TYR A 1 -2.39 -3.24 15.11
CA TYR A 1 -1.60 -2.01 14.98
C TYR A 1 -2.46 -0.82 14.55
N LEU A 2 -3.22 -0.91 13.46
CA LEU A 2 -3.97 0.25 12.92
C LEU A 2 -5.08 0.80 13.85
N GLN A 3 -5.46 0.09 14.89
CA GLN A 3 -6.41 0.54 15.92
C GLN A 3 -5.73 0.94 17.23
N TRP A 4 -4.41 0.78 17.34
CA TRP A 4 -3.66 1.13 18.54
C TRP A 4 -3.43 2.64 18.60
N GLY A 5 -3.64 3.24 19.76
CA GLY A 5 -3.47 4.68 19.98
C GLY A 5 -4.52 5.55 19.29
N GLN A 6 -4.15 6.78 18.97
CA GLN A 6 -5.00 7.80 18.36
C GLN A 6 -4.45 8.22 16.99
N PRO A 7 -5.30 8.65 16.04
CA PRO A 7 -4.84 9.32 14.82
C PRO A 7 -3.95 10.51 15.17
N ASP A 8 -2.89 10.72 14.38
CA ASP A 8 -1.94 11.82 14.55
C ASP A 8 -1.76 12.57 13.22
N ASN A 9 -2.89 12.99 12.64
CA ASN A 9 -2.91 13.82 11.44
C ASN A 9 -2.59 15.27 11.81
N ASP A 10 -1.97 16.01 10.87
CA ASP A 10 -1.44 17.33 11.17
C ASP A 10 -2.54 18.41 11.19
N PHE A 11 -3.47 18.36 10.25
CA PHE A 11 -4.45 19.40 10.02
C PHE A 11 -5.89 18.91 9.95
N LEU A 12 -6.80 19.81 10.31
CA LEU A 12 -8.24 19.63 10.18
C LEU A 12 -8.75 20.53 9.05
N VAL A 13 -9.25 19.95 7.96
CA VAL A 13 -9.68 20.68 6.78
C VAL A 13 -11.19 20.86 6.78
N TYR A 14 -11.63 22.10 6.62
CA TYR A 14 -13.05 22.40 6.51
C TYR A 14 -13.67 21.79 5.26
N LEU A 15 -14.73 21.00 5.43
CA LEU A 15 -15.48 20.39 4.33
C LEU A 15 -16.57 21.34 3.84
N PRO A 16 -16.50 21.85 2.58
CA PRO A 16 -17.34 22.94 2.10
C PRO A 16 -18.73 22.48 1.63
N VAL A 17 -19.48 21.81 2.51
CA VAL A 17 -20.81 21.22 2.18
C VAL A 17 -21.79 22.27 1.66
N ARG A 18 -21.80 23.47 2.28
CA ARG A 18 -22.71 24.56 1.90
C ARG A 18 -22.40 25.14 0.52
N ASP A 19 -21.12 25.24 0.19
CA ASP A 19 -20.69 25.69 -1.15
C ASP A 19 -21.18 24.72 -2.22
N MET A 20 -21.09 23.41 -1.95
CA MET A 20 -21.57 22.40 -2.86
C MET A 20 -23.09 22.45 -3.05
N TRP A 21 -23.84 22.58 -1.96
CA TRP A 21 -25.30 22.70 -2.02
C TRP A 21 -25.75 23.95 -2.76
N ARG A 22 -25.05 25.06 -2.64
CA ARG A 22 -25.39 26.32 -3.32
C ARG A 22 -25.10 26.26 -4.83
N LYS A 23 -24.06 25.55 -5.25
CA LYS A 23 -23.67 25.46 -6.65
C LYS A 23 -24.60 24.59 -7.48
N ASP A 24 -25.23 23.60 -6.87
CA ASP A 24 -26.07 22.63 -7.58
C ASP A 24 -27.57 22.92 -7.38
N THR A 25 -28.05 23.99 -8.04
CA THR A 25 -29.46 24.42 -7.97
C THR A 25 -30.39 23.56 -8.81
N LYS A 26 -29.87 22.67 -9.67
CA LYS A 26 -30.65 21.86 -10.62
C LYS A 26 -30.93 20.44 -10.14
N ASN A 27 -30.14 19.93 -9.19
CA ASN A 27 -30.26 18.57 -8.66
C ASN A 27 -30.84 18.57 -7.23
N TRP A 28 -31.99 17.95 -7.06
CA TRP A 28 -32.67 17.82 -5.77
C TRP A 28 -31.92 16.94 -4.76
N LEU A 29 -31.05 16.05 -5.26
CA LEU A 29 -30.23 15.15 -4.45
C LEU A 29 -28.74 15.35 -4.78
N MET A 30 -28.00 15.88 -3.83
CA MET A 30 -26.55 15.91 -3.92
C MET A 30 -25.98 14.63 -3.30
N GLN A 31 -25.35 13.78 -4.10
CA GLN A 31 -24.53 12.69 -3.62
C GLN A 31 -23.09 13.18 -3.38
N PHE A 32 -22.55 12.82 -2.23
CA PHE A 32 -21.11 12.90 -1.97
C PHE A 32 -20.45 11.70 -2.66
N ASP A 33 -20.22 11.86 -3.95
CA ASP A 33 -19.57 10.86 -4.77
C ASP A 33 -18.09 11.25 -4.92
N ILE A 34 -17.21 10.38 -4.47
CA ILE A 34 -15.76 10.57 -4.52
C ILE A 34 -15.27 10.86 -5.95
N HIS A 35 -15.88 10.26 -6.96
CA HIS A 35 -15.50 10.43 -8.36
C HIS A 35 -15.89 11.80 -8.93
N SER A 36 -16.87 12.47 -8.34
CA SER A 36 -17.35 13.79 -8.78
C SER A 36 -16.88 14.94 -7.90
N MET A 37 -16.22 14.68 -6.77
CA MET A 37 -15.80 15.72 -5.83
C MET A 37 -14.85 16.75 -6.45
N ALA A 38 -13.98 16.36 -7.38
CA ALA A 38 -13.10 17.30 -8.08
C ALA A 38 -13.88 18.36 -8.90
N LYS A 39 -15.09 18.03 -9.38
CA LYS A 39 -15.99 18.99 -10.07
C LYS A 39 -16.82 19.81 -9.07
N LYS A 40 -17.29 19.17 -8.01
CA LYS A 40 -18.20 19.80 -7.02
C LYS A 40 -17.47 20.73 -6.05
N ALA A 41 -16.27 20.35 -5.61
CA ALA A 41 -15.45 21.09 -4.67
C ALA A 41 -13.96 21.13 -5.11
N PRO A 42 -13.62 21.77 -6.24
CA PRO A 42 -12.28 21.75 -6.82
C PRO A 42 -11.21 22.32 -5.89
N GLU A 43 -11.51 23.43 -5.19
CA GLU A 43 -10.59 24.05 -4.23
C GLU A 43 -10.28 23.09 -3.05
N PHE A 44 -11.30 22.42 -2.53
CA PHE A 44 -11.13 21.44 -1.45
C PHE A 44 -10.23 20.27 -1.89
N ILE A 45 -10.50 19.69 -3.05
CA ILE A 45 -9.68 18.57 -3.59
C ILE A 45 -8.25 19.03 -3.87
N LYS A 46 -8.07 20.23 -4.46
CA LYS A 46 -6.73 20.80 -4.67
C LYS A 46 -5.97 20.91 -3.36
N VAL A 47 -6.59 21.44 -2.32
CA VAL A 47 -5.95 21.68 -1.01
C VAL A 47 -5.53 20.35 -0.36
N ILE A 48 -6.38 19.32 -0.34
CA ILE A 48 -6.00 18.03 0.26
C ILE A 48 -4.86 17.34 -0.51
N LEU A 49 -4.80 17.49 -1.84
CA LEU A 49 -3.68 16.99 -2.64
C LEU A 49 -2.39 17.78 -2.39
N ASP A 50 -2.49 19.10 -2.22
CA ASP A 50 -1.33 19.95 -1.89
C ASP A 50 -0.80 19.64 -0.48
N ILE A 51 -1.67 19.37 0.50
CA ILE A 51 -1.31 18.90 1.85
C ILE A 51 -0.52 17.60 1.78
N ASP A 52 -1.04 16.58 1.07
CA ASP A 52 -0.36 15.29 0.88
C ASP A 52 1.01 15.47 0.20
N LYS A 53 1.08 16.27 -0.88
CA LYS A 53 2.32 16.57 -1.60
C LYS A 53 3.33 17.35 -0.74
N ALA A 54 2.87 18.21 0.15
CA ALA A 54 3.72 18.95 1.07
C ALA A 54 4.25 18.10 2.24
N GLY A 55 3.78 16.86 2.38
CA GLY A 55 4.23 15.91 3.40
C GLY A 55 3.39 15.91 4.67
N PHE A 56 2.18 16.46 4.63
CA PHE A 56 1.26 16.48 5.77
C PHE A 56 0.11 15.51 5.59
N ASP A 57 -0.62 15.27 6.66
CA ASP A 57 -1.87 14.51 6.66
C ASP A 57 -3.02 15.34 7.24
N CYS A 58 -4.26 14.99 6.91
CA CYS A 58 -5.42 15.73 7.36
C CYS A 58 -6.66 14.87 7.53
N ASP A 59 -7.56 15.36 8.40
CA ASP A 59 -8.94 14.92 8.49
C ASP A 59 -9.88 16.04 8.04
N TYR A 60 -11.16 15.71 7.81
CA TYR A 60 -12.15 16.63 7.33
C TYR A 60 -13.19 16.93 8.42
N ILE A 61 -13.64 18.17 8.49
CA ILE A 61 -14.62 18.60 9.48
C ILE A 61 -15.75 19.43 8.88
N SER A 62 -16.99 19.11 9.28
CA SER A 62 -18.18 19.89 8.93
C SER A 62 -18.48 20.97 9.97
N ASP A 63 -19.37 21.92 9.61
CA ASP A 63 -19.88 22.96 10.50
C ASP A 63 -20.28 22.44 11.89
N LYS A 64 -21.02 21.33 11.92
CA LYS A 64 -21.56 20.75 13.15
C LYS A 64 -20.46 20.43 14.17
N TYR A 65 -19.42 19.76 13.71
CA TYR A 65 -18.33 19.31 14.58
C TYR A 65 -17.30 20.43 14.82
N LEU A 66 -17.11 21.35 13.89
CA LEU A 66 -16.21 22.48 14.05
C LEU A 66 -16.64 23.38 15.22
N ARG A 67 -17.96 23.53 15.45
CA ARG A 67 -18.51 24.26 16.60
C ARG A 67 -18.09 23.68 17.96
N THR A 68 -17.75 22.40 18.01
CA THR A 68 -17.39 21.71 19.25
C THR A 68 -15.89 21.63 19.49
N CYS A 69 -15.08 22.11 18.55
CA CYS A 69 -13.64 22.14 18.71
C CYS A 69 -13.21 23.13 19.79
N THR A 70 -12.15 22.81 20.50
CA THR A 70 -11.51 23.64 21.51
C THR A 70 -10.04 23.84 21.19
N PHE A 71 -9.40 24.86 21.77
CA PHE A 71 -7.96 25.04 21.67
C PHE A 71 -7.34 24.80 23.04
N LYS A 72 -6.47 23.77 23.12
CA LYS A 72 -5.80 23.36 24.36
C LYS A 72 -4.37 22.95 24.08
N ASN A 73 -3.44 23.32 24.93
CA ASN A 73 -2.03 22.91 24.85
C ASN A 73 -1.41 23.16 23.47
N GLY A 74 -1.75 24.28 22.82
CA GLY A 74 -1.21 24.66 21.51
C GLY A 74 -1.82 23.92 20.32
N MET A 75 -2.89 23.14 20.51
CA MET A 75 -3.53 22.34 19.47
C MET A 75 -5.05 22.55 19.44
N VAL A 76 -5.64 22.38 18.28
CA VAL A 76 -7.09 22.26 18.11
C VAL A 76 -7.51 20.85 18.49
N GLU A 77 -8.46 20.74 19.42
CA GLU A 77 -8.97 19.44 19.89
C GLU A 77 -10.46 19.31 19.55
N THR A 78 -10.83 18.19 18.92
CA THR A 78 -12.23 17.84 18.66
C THR A 78 -12.91 17.31 19.92
N ALA A 79 -14.25 17.24 19.92
CA ALA A 79 -15.00 16.63 21.02
C ALA A 79 -14.64 15.15 21.27
N ALA A 80 -14.11 14.43 20.26
CA ALA A 80 -13.63 13.06 20.38
C ALA A 80 -12.19 12.96 20.96
N GLY A 81 -11.53 14.11 21.24
CA GLY A 81 -10.19 14.16 21.81
C GLY A 81 -9.05 14.08 20.79
N THR A 82 -9.34 14.02 19.48
CA THR A 82 -8.31 14.06 18.43
C THR A 82 -7.75 15.48 18.30
N ARG A 83 -6.44 15.61 18.12
CA ARG A 83 -5.71 16.88 18.14
C ARG A 83 -5.06 17.20 16.81
N TYR A 84 -5.04 18.49 16.45
CA TYR A 84 -4.50 18.99 15.18
C TYR A 84 -3.67 20.25 15.40
N LYS A 85 -2.66 20.45 14.55
CA LYS A 85 -1.77 21.64 14.58
C LYS A 85 -2.47 22.91 14.09
N GLY A 86 -3.56 22.77 13.34
CA GLY A 86 -4.35 23.88 12.84
C GLY A 86 -5.56 23.45 12.04
N ILE A 87 -6.39 24.45 11.70
CA ILE A 87 -7.55 24.30 10.83
C ILE A 87 -7.23 24.95 9.48
N ILE A 88 -7.50 24.24 8.41
CA ILE A 88 -7.32 24.72 7.04
C ILE A 88 -8.69 25.03 6.41
N ILE A 89 -8.83 26.24 5.89
CA ILE A 89 -9.99 26.69 5.15
C ILE A 89 -9.63 26.67 3.66
N PRO A 90 -10.23 25.79 2.83
CA PRO A 90 -9.81 25.56 1.46
C PRO A 90 -9.88 26.78 0.54
N GLY A 91 -10.89 27.64 0.75
CA GLY A 91 -11.11 28.83 -0.07
C GLY A 91 -11.97 29.85 0.63
N ASN A 92 -12.68 30.67 -0.13
CA ASN A 92 -13.67 31.60 0.41
C ASN A 92 -15.01 30.89 0.64
N ASN A 93 -15.04 29.99 1.63
CA ASN A 93 -16.15 29.09 1.85
C ASN A 93 -17.33 29.77 2.57
N ILE A 94 -18.54 29.35 2.20
CA ILE A 94 -19.78 29.82 2.85
C ILE A 94 -19.91 29.08 4.18
N MET A 95 -19.86 29.84 5.29
CA MET A 95 -20.01 29.32 6.64
C MET A 95 -21.14 30.02 7.39
N PRO A 96 -21.83 29.35 8.31
CA PRO A 96 -22.72 29.99 9.26
C PRO A 96 -22.00 31.04 10.10
N SER A 97 -22.70 32.12 10.46
CA SER A 97 -22.09 33.23 11.23
C SER A 97 -21.56 32.82 12.60
N ASP A 98 -22.20 31.84 13.25
CA ASP A 98 -21.77 31.28 14.51
C ASP A 98 -20.48 30.43 14.35
N VAL A 99 -20.30 29.70 13.23
CA VAL A 99 -19.06 28.98 12.93
C VAL A 99 -17.90 29.95 12.67
N ILE A 100 -18.15 31.04 11.93
CA ILE A 100 -17.16 32.10 11.69
C ILE A 100 -16.73 32.73 13.04
N LYS A 101 -17.67 33.04 13.91
CA LYS A 101 -17.40 33.57 15.26
C LYS A 101 -16.58 32.61 16.10
N HIS A 102 -16.91 31.31 16.03
CA HIS A 102 -16.19 30.27 16.75
C HIS A 102 -14.75 30.11 16.26
N ILE A 103 -14.52 30.07 14.95
CA ILE A 103 -13.17 30.05 14.35
C ILE A 103 -12.36 31.29 14.78
N SER A 104 -12.99 32.45 14.79
CA SER A 104 -12.35 33.70 15.24
C SER A 104 -11.95 33.63 16.74
N ALA A 105 -12.80 33.04 17.58
CA ALA A 105 -12.49 32.81 18.97
C ALA A 105 -11.34 31.81 19.18
N LEU A 106 -11.30 30.69 18.43
CA LEU A 106 -10.18 29.75 18.44
C LEU A 106 -8.87 30.43 18.00
N LYS A 107 -8.93 31.28 16.97
CA LYS A 107 -7.78 32.06 16.49
C LYS A 107 -7.27 33.02 17.54
N ALA A 108 -8.17 33.72 18.25
CA ALA A 108 -7.80 34.62 19.35
C ALA A 108 -7.11 33.89 20.52
N GLN A 109 -7.43 32.61 20.74
CA GLN A 109 -6.77 31.75 21.73
C GLN A 109 -5.40 31.24 21.23
N GLY A 110 -5.03 31.43 19.95
CA GLY A 110 -3.75 31.04 19.38
C GLY A 110 -3.83 29.90 18.35
N ALA A 111 -5.03 29.38 18.05
CA ALA A 111 -5.19 28.35 17.03
C ALA A 111 -4.74 28.84 15.63
N LYS A 112 -4.01 28.01 14.91
CA LYS A 112 -3.58 28.30 13.54
C LYS A 112 -4.75 28.07 12.58
N ILE A 113 -5.27 29.16 12.02
CA ILE A 113 -6.30 29.14 10.96
C ILE A 113 -5.61 29.50 9.66
N ILE A 114 -5.50 28.56 8.75
CA ILE A 114 -4.63 28.62 7.55
C ILE A 114 -5.52 28.62 6.31
N LYS A 115 -5.22 29.45 5.32
CA LYS A 115 -5.79 29.36 3.99
C LYS A 115 -5.21 28.15 3.24
N GLY A 116 -6.03 27.47 2.46
CA GLY A 116 -5.69 26.20 1.84
C GLY A 116 -4.48 26.21 0.88
N ASP A 117 -4.16 27.34 0.29
CA ASP A 117 -3.01 27.53 -0.61
C ASP A 117 -1.70 27.93 0.10
N ASN A 118 -1.74 28.16 1.39
CA ASN A 118 -0.60 28.68 2.15
C ASN A 118 0.26 27.55 2.76
N ILE A 119 1.02 26.85 1.92
CA ILE A 119 1.92 25.76 2.35
C ILE A 119 2.97 26.25 3.36
N LYS A 120 3.49 27.47 3.20
CA LYS A 120 4.47 28.05 4.15
C LYS A 120 3.90 28.17 5.56
N ALA A 121 2.64 28.56 5.70
CA ALA A 121 1.98 28.61 7.02
C ALA A 121 1.76 27.21 7.61
N MET A 122 1.52 26.18 6.78
CA MET A 122 1.47 24.79 7.22
C MET A 122 2.83 24.31 7.75
N GLU A 123 3.92 24.61 7.04
CA GLU A 123 5.30 24.28 7.47
C GLU A 123 5.72 25.00 8.76
N GLN A 124 5.17 26.19 9.02
CA GLN A 124 5.36 26.89 10.30
C GLN A 124 4.54 26.28 11.45
N ALA A 125 3.44 25.61 11.14
CA ALA A 125 2.55 25.01 12.13
C ALA A 125 2.93 23.56 12.46
N ALA A 126 3.46 22.81 11.50
CA ALA A 126 3.81 21.40 11.64
C ALA A 126 5.08 21.04 10.86
N LYS A 127 5.80 20.03 11.31
CA LYS A 127 6.95 19.47 10.60
C LYS A 127 6.45 18.44 9.58
N PRO A 128 6.79 18.58 8.28
CA PRO A 128 6.34 17.62 7.26
C PRO A 128 7.02 16.26 7.41
N GLU A 129 6.33 15.19 7.03
CA GLU A 129 6.90 13.87 6.87
C GLU A 129 7.65 13.78 5.53
N LEU A 130 8.96 13.73 5.61
CA LEU A 130 9.81 13.72 4.41
C LEU A 130 9.72 12.42 3.62
N MET A 131 9.31 11.31 4.24
CA MET A 131 8.98 10.07 3.53
C MET A 131 7.86 10.29 2.51
N ARG A 132 6.82 11.06 2.88
CA ARG A 132 5.73 11.43 1.98
C ARG A 132 6.18 12.48 0.97
N LYS A 133 6.77 13.59 1.46
CA LYS A 133 7.14 14.75 0.64
C LYS A 133 8.19 14.44 -0.42
N ASN A 134 9.26 13.74 -0.04
CA ASN A 134 10.44 13.56 -0.88
C ASN A 134 10.46 12.22 -1.61
N LEU A 135 9.87 11.18 -1.02
CA LEU A 135 9.94 9.81 -1.54
C LEU A 135 8.60 9.32 -2.12
N GLY A 136 7.52 10.09 -1.97
CA GLY A 136 6.19 9.72 -2.46
C GLY A 136 5.56 8.51 -1.77
N LEU A 137 6.08 8.12 -0.60
CA LEU A 137 5.51 7.03 0.19
C LEU A 137 4.13 7.40 0.72
N LYS A 138 3.21 6.46 0.70
CA LYS A 138 1.91 6.61 1.38
C LYS A 138 2.04 6.08 2.80
N MET A 139 1.43 6.82 3.74
CA MET A 139 1.58 6.49 5.14
C MET A 139 0.44 7.00 5.99
N ILE A 140 0.22 6.34 7.13
CA ILE A 140 -0.66 6.76 8.21
C ILE A 140 0.19 6.80 9.48
N ARG A 141 0.19 7.91 10.20
CA ARG A 141 0.85 8.06 11.50
C ARG A 141 -0.18 8.04 12.63
N ARG A 142 0.16 7.36 13.72
CA ARG A 142 -0.65 7.31 14.92
C ARG A 142 0.23 7.53 16.16
N ALA A 143 -0.28 8.28 17.13
CA ALA A 143 0.32 8.40 18.45
C ALA A 143 -0.15 7.27 19.35
N ASN A 144 0.73 6.71 20.17
CA ASN A 144 0.43 5.60 21.07
C ASN A 144 1.08 5.79 22.45
N SER A 145 0.93 4.81 23.32
CA SER A 145 1.40 4.90 24.73
C SER A 145 2.93 4.93 24.90
N ILE A 146 3.70 4.61 23.87
CA ILE A 146 5.17 4.59 23.92
C ILE A 146 5.82 5.62 22.98
N GLY A 147 5.08 6.18 22.03
CA GLY A 147 5.55 7.11 21.02
C GLY A 147 4.61 7.14 19.82
N HIS A 148 5.13 6.82 18.63
CA HIS A 148 4.35 6.78 17.41
C HIS A 148 4.49 5.44 16.68
N HIS A 149 3.58 5.19 15.76
CA HIS A 149 3.75 4.15 14.77
C HIS A 149 3.17 4.57 13.43
N TYR A 150 3.75 4.03 12.38
CA TYR A 150 3.45 4.36 11.00
C TYR A 150 3.10 3.08 10.25
N PHE A 151 2.04 3.09 9.49
CA PHE A 151 1.87 2.14 8.39
C PHE A 151 2.38 2.83 7.12
N ILE A 152 3.37 2.25 6.47
CA ILE A 152 4.05 2.85 5.32
C ILE A 152 3.94 1.89 4.14
N ALA A 153 3.56 2.42 2.96
CA ALA A 153 3.47 1.67 1.72
C ALA A 153 4.21 2.39 0.59
N ASN A 154 5.02 1.64 -0.14
CA ASN A 154 5.67 2.10 -1.36
C ASN A 154 4.77 1.77 -2.56
N LEU A 155 3.89 2.69 -2.95
CA LEU A 155 3.03 2.55 -4.13
C LEU A 155 3.68 3.10 -5.41
N THR A 156 4.96 3.46 -5.35
CA THR A 156 5.71 3.89 -6.53
C THR A 156 6.18 2.68 -7.36
N SER A 157 6.56 2.90 -8.60
CA SER A 157 7.09 1.84 -9.49
C SER A 157 8.56 1.49 -9.23
N LYS A 158 9.20 2.07 -8.20
CA LYS A 158 10.63 1.91 -7.91
C LYS A 158 10.86 1.45 -6.48
N ASP A 159 11.89 0.63 -6.30
CA ASP A 159 12.40 0.35 -4.96
C ASP A 159 12.98 1.61 -4.33
N ILE A 160 12.74 1.79 -3.04
CA ILE A 160 13.23 2.95 -2.29
C ILE A 160 14.27 2.49 -1.28
N VAL A 161 15.51 2.95 -1.49
CA VAL A 161 16.62 2.80 -0.54
C VAL A 161 17.08 4.21 -0.19
N SER A 162 16.84 4.66 1.03
CA SER A 162 17.10 6.05 1.44
C SER A 162 17.28 6.17 2.95
N SER A 163 17.74 7.34 3.39
CA SER A 163 17.66 7.78 4.79
C SER A 163 16.90 9.08 4.85
N VAL A 164 15.94 9.21 5.76
CA VAL A 164 15.06 10.38 5.83
C VAL A 164 14.67 10.71 7.26
N ALA A 165 14.65 11.99 7.60
CA ALA A 165 14.21 12.46 8.91
C ALA A 165 12.70 12.29 9.08
N LEU A 166 12.28 11.84 10.26
CA LEU A 166 10.87 11.77 10.67
C LEU A 166 10.36 13.14 11.14
N ALA A 167 9.07 13.37 11.07
CA ALA A 167 8.43 14.52 11.68
C ALA A 167 8.45 14.45 13.21
N VAL A 168 8.50 13.26 13.78
CA VAL A 168 8.67 13.00 15.21
C VAL A 168 10.16 12.92 15.60
N ASN A 169 10.45 13.09 16.90
CA ASN A 169 11.84 13.16 17.40
C ASN A 169 12.24 11.93 18.23
N GLU A 170 11.60 10.80 18.05
CA GLU A 170 11.97 9.55 18.73
C GLU A 170 13.32 9.01 18.23
N LYS A 171 14.05 8.37 19.15
CA LYS A 171 15.43 7.92 18.95
C LYS A 171 15.55 6.41 18.69
N HIS A 172 14.54 5.65 19.04
CA HIS A 172 14.52 4.20 18.91
C HIS A 172 13.34 3.76 18.07
N GLY A 173 13.53 2.69 17.30
CA GLY A 173 12.46 2.17 16.44
C GLY A 173 12.61 0.71 16.09
N ILE A 174 11.54 0.12 15.62
CA ILE A 174 11.51 -1.19 14.97
C ILE A 174 10.77 -1.11 13.64
N TRP A 175 11.25 -1.86 12.68
CA TRP A 175 10.52 -2.23 11.48
C TRP A 175 9.79 -3.54 11.72
N TYR A 176 8.49 -3.52 11.62
CA TYR A 176 7.65 -4.71 11.72
C TYR A 176 7.13 -5.08 10.33
N ASN A 177 7.29 -6.36 9.98
CA ASN A 177 6.81 -6.91 8.73
C ASN A 177 5.40 -7.50 8.93
N PRO A 178 4.35 -6.89 8.38
CA PRO A 178 2.98 -7.37 8.56
C PRO A 178 2.72 -8.71 7.89
N MET A 179 3.52 -9.10 6.88
CA MET A 179 3.38 -10.37 6.16
C MET A 179 3.92 -11.55 6.96
N THR A 180 4.99 -11.36 7.71
CA THR A 180 5.67 -12.43 8.47
C THR A 180 5.41 -12.37 9.97
N GLY A 181 4.93 -11.24 10.48
CA GLY A 181 4.78 -10.97 11.90
C GLY A 181 6.11 -10.76 12.63
N LYS A 182 7.24 -10.65 11.93
CA LYS A 182 8.57 -10.46 12.47
C LYS A 182 8.99 -9.00 12.49
N TYR A 183 10.04 -8.69 13.24
CA TYR A 183 10.58 -7.34 13.33
C TYR A 183 12.11 -7.33 13.38
N HIS A 184 12.69 -6.19 13.03
CA HIS A 184 14.08 -5.85 13.30
C HIS A 184 14.20 -4.41 13.80
N GLU A 185 15.30 -4.11 14.49
CA GLU A 185 15.54 -2.75 14.97
C GLU A 185 15.75 -1.79 13.80
N ALA A 186 15.12 -0.63 13.87
CA ALA A 186 15.29 0.44 12.90
C ALA A 186 16.55 1.24 13.23
N ILE A 187 17.37 1.50 12.22
CA ILE A 187 18.56 2.35 12.36
C ILE A 187 18.09 3.80 12.21
N ILE A 188 18.12 4.56 13.30
CA ILE A 188 17.83 6.00 13.33
C ILE A 188 19.15 6.72 13.62
N GLY A 189 19.74 7.31 12.60
CA GLY A 189 20.98 8.08 12.69
C GLY A 189 20.75 9.58 12.48
N ASP A 190 21.84 10.36 12.33
CA ASP A 190 21.79 11.80 12.11
C ASP A 190 21.00 12.21 10.86
N LYS A 191 21.01 11.37 9.84
CA LYS A 191 20.23 11.57 8.60
C LYS A 191 18.77 11.07 8.70
N GLY A 192 18.37 10.60 9.87
CA GLY A 192 17.04 10.02 10.12
C GLY A 192 17.02 8.49 10.00
N ILE A 193 15.86 7.95 9.68
CA ILE A 193 15.62 6.51 9.58
C ILE A 193 16.09 5.94 8.24
N GLN A 194 16.72 4.77 8.26
CA GLN A 194 17.05 4.02 7.05
C GLN A 194 15.81 3.27 6.54
N LEU A 195 15.57 3.41 5.25
CA LEU A 195 14.47 2.81 4.50
C LEU A 195 15.02 1.84 3.45
N ASN A 196 14.41 0.68 3.35
CA ASN A 196 14.58 -0.25 2.24
C ASN A 196 13.21 -0.88 1.97
N LEU A 197 12.47 -0.34 1.00
CA LEU A 197 11.12 -0.77 0.65
C LEU A 197 11.05 -1.04 -0.85
N LYS A 198 10.73 -2.25 -1.22
CA LYS A 198 10.47 -2.61 -2.61
C LYS A 198 9.19 -1.95 -3.12
N SER A 199 9.09 -1.77 -4.44
CA SER A 199 7.84 -1.36 -5.09
C SER A 199 6.69 -2.28 -4.65
N GLY A 200 5.58 -1.71 -4.19
CA GLY A 200 4.41 -2.42 -3.67
C GLY A 200 4.54 -2.95 -2.23
N GLU A 201 5.69 -2.82 -1.58
CA GLU A 201 5.90 -3.30 -0.22
C GLU A 201 5.31 -2.35 0.82
N SER A 202 4.81 -2.93 1.92
CA SER A 202 4.40 -2.19 3.11
C SER A 202 5.11 -2.67 4.37
N ARG A 203 5.35 -1.73 5.30
CA ARG A 203 5.95 -1.98 6.61
C ARG A 203 5.27 -1.15 7.69
N ILE A 204 5.39 -1.61 8.92
CA ILE A 204 5.02 -0.82 10.09
C ILE A 204 6.28 -0.39 10.79
N LEU A 205 6.47 0.92 10.94
CA LEU A 205 7.51 1.49 11.77
C LEU A 205 6.89 1.85 13.13
N ILE A 206 7.52 1.43 14.21
CA ILE A 206 7.15 1.85 15.58
C ILE A 206 8.33 2.60 16.14
N THR A 207 8.10 3.77 16.75
CA THR A 207 9.14 4.64 17.29
C THR A 207 8.85 5.02 18.74
N SER A 208 9.91 5.27 19.51
CA SER A 208 9.83 5.67 20.92
C SER A 208 11.12 6.38 21.34
N ASN A 209 11.02 7.18 22.41
CA ASN A 209 12.21 7.69 23.11
C ASN A 209 12.81 6.70 24.12
N LYS A 210 12.09 5.61 24.42
CA LYS A 210 12.59 4.52 25.27
C LYS A 210 13.32 3.47 24.43
N PRO A 211 14.41 2.87 24.92
CA PRO A 211 15.04 1.73 24.26
C PRO A 211 14.07 0.57 24.01
N VAL A 212 14.27 -0.18 22.93
CA VAL A 212 13.35 -1.23 22.47
C VAL A 212 13.10 -2.31 23.54
N ASN A 213 14.10 -2.66 24.35
CA ASN A 213 13.98 -3.63 25.43
C ASN A 213 13.07 -3.19 26.58
N GLU A 214 12.75 -1.91 26.69
CA GLU A 214 11.85 -1.34 27.70
C GLU A 214 10.39 -1.22 27.22
N TRP A 215 10.11 -1.58 25.97
CA TRP A 215 8.79 -1.39 25.40
C TRP A 215 7.77 -2.38 25.98
N LYS A 216 6.75 -1.84 26.62
CA LYS A 216 5.55 -2.56 27.00
C LYS A 216 4.50 -2.38 25.89
N LEU A 217 4.59 -3.19 24.86
CA LEU A 217 3.57 -3.28 23.84
C LEU A 217 2.33 -3.91 24.50
N GLY A 218 1.19 -3.22 24.47
CA GLY A 218 -0.04 -3.71 25.11
C GLY A 218 -0.44 -5.10 24.59
N SER A 219 -1.24 -5.84 25.34
CA SER A 219 -1.63 -7.23 25.05
C SER A 219 -2.23 -7.47 23.65
N LYS A 220 -2.66 -6.42 22.98
CA LYS A 220 -3.20 -6.46 21.61
C LYS A 220 -2.13 -6.37 20.51
N VAL A 221 -0.88 -6.04 20.85
CA VAL A 221 0.22 -5.87 19.91
C VAL A 221 1.23 -7.01 20.14
N LYS A 222 1.07 -8.10 19.41
CA LYS A 222 2.05 -9.19 19.42
C LYS A 222 3.15 -8.88 18.42
N VAL A 223 4.37 -8.77 18.90
CA VAL A 223 5.58 -8.71 18.07
C VAL A 223 6.15 -10.12 18.00
N GLY A 224 6.24 -10.68 16.80
CA GLY A 224 6.86 -12.01 16.58
C GLY A 224 8.37 -11.98 16.78
N GLY A 225 9.05 -13.05 16.45
CA GLY A 225 10.51 -13.16 16.57
C GLY A 225 11.27 -12.15 15.70
N LYS A 226 12.56 -11.96 15.97
CA LYS A 226 13.44 -11.10 15.15
C LYS A 226 13.49 -11.61 13.69
N GLU A 227 13.36 -10.69 12.75
CA GLU A 227 13.59 -10.96 11.33
C GLU A 227 15.10 -10.97 11.09
N ALA A 228 15.60 -12.00 10.43
CA ALA A 228 16.99 -11.98 9.98
C ALA A 228 17.12 -10.98 8.84
N ILE A 229 17.95 -9.95 9.02
CA ILE A 229 18.34 -9.06 7.93
C ILE A 229 19.28 -9.89 7.06
N ALA A 230 18.94 -10.01 5.75
CA ALA A 230 19.85 -10.66 4.81
C ALA A 230 21.17 -9.88 4.81
N ALA A 231 22.28 -10.58 5.07
CA ALA A 231 23.60 -9.99 4.98
C ALA A 231 23.86 -9.56 3.53
N ALA A 232 24.52 -8.43 3.35
CA ALA A 232 24.83 -7.88 2.01
C ALA A 232 25.63 -8.85 1.12
N ASP A 233 26.32 -9.84 1.71
CA ASP A 233 27.15 -10.85 1.03
C ASP A 233 26.50 -12.25 1.00
N SER A 234 25.17 -12.37 1.02
CA SER A 234 24.50 -13.67 0.91
C SER A 234 24.71 -14.26 -0.49
N LYS A 235 25.15 -15.53 -0.54
CA LYS A 235 25.26 -16.28 -1.81
C LYS A 235 23.89 -16.33 -2.46
N THR A 236 23.82 -15.93 -3.74
CA THR A 236 22.62 -16.01 -4.57
C THR A 236 22.79 -17.13 -5.61
N ILE A 237 21.72 -17.90 -5.85
CA ILE A 237 21.62 -18.85 -6.95
C ILE A 237 20.50 -18.35 -7.86
N ASP A 238 20.89 -17.91 -9.05
CA ASP A 238 19.94 -17.45 -10.07
C ASP A 238 19.33 -18.66 -10.76
N LEU A 239 18.00 -18.71 -10.80
CA LEU A 239 17.22 -19.78 -11.44
C LEU A 239 16.51 -19.26 -12.71
N THR A 240 16.69 -18.00 -13.03
CA THR A 240 15.94 -17.32 -14.10
C THR A 240 16.16 -18.01 -15.43
N GLU A 241 17.42 -18.33 -15.76
CA GLU A 241 17.82 -18.95 -17.04
C GLU A 241 17.80 -20.50 -17.00
N ASN A 242 17.27 -21.11 -15.95
CA ASN A 242 17.14 -22.57 -15.88
C ASN A 242 16.19 -23.08 -16.98
N ALA A 243 16.30 -24.36 -17.29
CA ALA A 243 15.26 -25.05 -18.06
C ALA A 243 14.01 -25.20 -17.19
N TRP A 244 12.92 -24.59 -17.63
CA TRP A 244 11.63 -24.66 -16.98
C TRP A 244 10.64 -25.45 -17.85
N LYS A 245 9.91 -26.36 -17.22
CA LYS A 245 8.75 -27.00 -17.81
C LYS A 245 7.50 -26.27 -17.31
N LEU A 246 6.67 -25.73 -18.21
CA LEU A 246 5.43 -25.05 -17.89
C LEU A 246 4.24 -25.80 -18.47
N SER A 247 3.31 -26.19 -17.64
CA SER A 247 2.01 -26.73 -18.01
C SER A 247 0.89 -25.96 -17.34
N PHE A 248 -0.35 -26.13 -17.77
CA PHE A 248 -1.50 -25.40 -17.21
C PHE A 248 -2.52 -26.36 -16.62
N THR A 249 -3.12 -25.92 -15.50
CA THR A 249 -4.22 -26.61 -14.81
C THR A 249 -5.33 -25.63 -14.50
N GLU A 250 -6.56 -26.13 -14.40
CA GLU A 250 -7.76 -25.29 -14.14
C GLU A 250 -7.89 -24.14 -15.15
N ASP A 251 -7.39 -24.35 -16.36
CA ASP A 251 -7.28 -23.34 -17.40
C ASP A 251 -8.54 -23.24 -18.28
N ALA A 252 -8.92 -22.00 -18.58
CA ALA A 252 -10.02 -21.66 -19.47
C ALA A 252 -9.66 -20.44 -20.37
N PRO A 253 -9.61 -20.58 -21.72
CA PRO A 253 -9.75 -21.81 -22.47
C PRO A 253 -8.61 -22.81 -22.21
N LYS A 254 -8.85 -24.08 -22.46
CA LYS A 254 -7.81 -25.13 -22.39
C LYS A 254 -6.64 -24.76 -23.29
N VAL A 255 -5.44 -24.63 -22.71
CA VAL A 255 -4.19 -24.42 -23.46
C VAL A 255 -3.81 -25.72 -24.16
N GLY A 256 -3.77 -26.86 -23.42
CA GLY A 256 -3.60 -28.19 -23.96
C GLY A 256 -2.17 -28.55 -24.38
N GLU A 257 -1.20 -27.68 -24.14
CA GLU A 257 0.20 -27.89 -24.47
C GLU A 257 1.13 -27.63 -23.28
N THR A 258 2.31 -28.20 -23.34
CA THR A 258 3.38 -28.02 -22.35
C THR A 258 4.54 -27.31 -23.01
N PHE A 259 5.06 -26.28 -22.36
CA PHE A 259 6.17 -25.48 -22.86
C PHE A 259 7.46 -25.86 -22.14
N ASN A 260 8.52 -26.09 -22.92
CA ASN A 260 9.88 -26.19 -22.39
C ASN A 260 10.57 -24.86 -22.63
N LEU A 261 10.79 -24.12 -21.55
CA LEU A 261 11.30 -22.75 -21.59
C LEU A 261 12.77 -22.72 -21.16
N LYS A 262 13.57 -21.93 -21.85
CA LYS A 262 14.85 -21.44 -21.33
C LYS A 262 14.57 -20.07 -20.70
N GLY A 263 14.53 -20.07 -19.38
CA GLY A 263 14.10 -18.88 -18.64
C GLY A 263 12.58 -18.78 -18.44
N VAL A 264 12.17 -17.77 -17.68
CA VAL A 264 10.75 -17.46 -17.46
C VAL A 264 10.27 -16.42 -18.48
N LYS A 265 9.01 -16.56 -18.91
CA LYS A 265 8.35 -15.66 -19.87
C LYS A 265 6.91 -15.42 -19.46
N SER A 266 6.38 -14.26 -19.81
CA SER A 266 4.96 -13.96 -19.68
C SER A 266 4.13 -14.91 -20.56
N TRP A 267 2.94 -15.29 -20.09
CA TRP A 267 2.09 -16.24 -20.85
C TRP A 267 1.58 -15.65 -22.15
N GLU A 268 1.49 -14.33 -22.23
CA GLU A 268 1.11 -13.60 -23.45
C GLU A 268 2.05 -13.85 -24.62
N ASP A 269 3.32 -14.21 -24.31
CA ASP A 269 4.37 -14.45 -25.29
C ASP A 269 4.53 -15.93 -25.67
N LEU A 270 3.67 -16.81 -25.13
CA LEU A 270 3.79 -18.26 -25.35
C LEU A 270 2.90 -18.76 -26.50
N SER A 271 1.61 -18.44 -26.43
CA SER A 271 0.64 -18.79 -27.48
C SER A 271 -0.62 -17.93 -27.34
N GLU A 272 -1.42 -17.84 -28.41
CA GLU A 272 -2.68 -17.10 -28.38
C GLU A 272 -3.67 -17.65 -27.33
N LYS A 273 -3.64 -18.95 -27.05
CA LYS A 273 -4.46 -19.56 -25.98
C LYS A 273 -3.94 -19.18 -24.59
N ALA A 274 -2.63 -19.22 -24.38
CA ALA A 274 -2.02 -18.85 -23.11
C ALA A 274 -2.22 -17.36 -22.79
N LYS A 275 -2.19 -16.50 -23.82
CA LYS A 275 -2.43 -15.05 -23.72
C LYS A 275 -3.80 -14.69 -23.14
N VAL A 276 -4.83 -15.45 -23.47
CA VAL A 276 -6.22 -15.14 -23.12
C VAL A 276 -6.82 -16.07 -22.07
N MET A 277 -6.02 -16.97 -21.50
CA MET A 277 -6.51 -17.92 -20.50
C MET A 277 -6.56 -17.30 -19.09
N MET A 278 -7.46 -17.83 -18.28
CA MET A 278 -7.41 -17.72 -16.84
C MET A 278 -7.18 -19.10 -16.24
N GLY A 279 -6.39 -19.20 -15.18
CA GLY A 279 -6.09 -20.46 -14.51
C GLY A 279 -4.75 -20.48 -13.82
N THR A 280 -4.16 -21.66 -13.69
CA THR A 280 -2.90 -21.88 -12.98
C THR A 280 -1.84 -22.47 -13.91
N GLY A 281 -0.70 -21.77 -14.03
CA GLY A 281 0.51 -22.27 -14.68
C GLY A 281 1.43 -22.97 -13.68
N VAL A 282 1.84 -24.18 -13.98
CA VAL A 282 2.72 -25.01 -13.16
C VAL A 282 4.11 -25.02 -13.78
N TYR A 283 5.03 -24.31 -13.13
CA TYR A 283 6.44 -24.27 -13.51
C TYR A 283 7.24 -25.31 -12.72
N GLU A 284 8.07 -26.08 -13.39
CA GLU A 284 8.95 -27.05 -12.76
C GLU A 284 10.39 -26.88 -13.25
N THR A 285 11.33 -26.86 -12.31
CA THR A 285 12.78 -26.90 -12.60
C THR A 285 13.53 -27.74 -11.60
N THR A 286 14.80 -28.03 -11.86
CA THR A 286 15.69 -28.76 -10.95
C THR A 286 16.99 -28.01 -10.74
N ILE A 287 17.50 -28.08 -9.50
CA ILE A 287 18.79 -27.54 -9.12
C ILE A 287 19.62 -28.59 -8.39
N LYS A 288 20.93 -28.40 -8.34
CA LYS A 288 21.84 -29.21 -7.50
C LYS A 288 22.49 -28.32 -6.46
N LEU A 289 22.40 -28.72 -5.19
CA LEU A 289 23.07 -28.06 -4.08
C LEU A 289 24.25 -28.88 -3.56
N SER A 290 25.34 -28.22 -3.20
CA SER A 290 26.44 -28.80 -2.46
C SER A 290 26.01 -29.19 -1.04
N LYS A 291 26.82 -29.94 -0.31
CA LYS A 291 26.57 -30.28 1.10
C LYS A 291 26.49 -29.02 1.97
N ASP A 292 27.33 -28.03 1.67
CA ASP A 292 27.40 -26.80 2.47
C ASP A 292 26.27 -25.84 2.12
N ASP A 293 25.88 -25.75 0.85
CA ASP A 293 24.72 -24.94 0.46
C ASP A 293 23.40 -25.50 1.01
N ALA A 294 23.26 -26.83 1.08
CA ALA A 294 22.07 -27.44 1.67
C ALA A 294 21.87 -27.17 3.17
N LYS A 295 22.92 -26.74 3.87
CA LYS A 295 22.84 -26.35 5.29
C LYS A 295 22.45 -24.90 5.52
N LYS A 296 22.50 -24.07 4.46
CA LYS A 296 22.18 -22.64 4.56
C LYS A 296 20.68 -22.42 4.68
N GLN A 297 20.33 -21.26 5.19
CA GLN A 297 18.94 -20.79 5.17
C GLN A 297 18.69 -20.08 3.83
N TRP A 298 17.86 -20.69 3.01
CA TRP A 298 17.47 -20.13 1.72
C TRP A 298 16.08 -19.54 1.76
N THR A 299 15.92 -18.41 1.10
CA THR A 299 14.63 -17.89 0.69
C THR A 299 14.54 -17.96 -0.83
N ILE A 300 13.37 -18.28 -1.37
CA ILE A 300 13.09 -18.14 -2.79
C ILE A 300 12.43 -16.79 -3.04
N ASP A 301 13.05 -15.97 -3.87
CA ASP A 301 12.52 -14.71 -4.38
C ASP A 301 12.03 -14.96 -5.81
N LEU A 302 10.73 -14.79 -6.02
CA LEU A 302 10.05 -15.07 -7.30
C LEU A 302 10.00 -13.81 -8.19
N GLY A 303 10.49 -12.66 -7.70
CA GLY A 303 10.49 -11.39 -8.42
C GLY A 303 9.07 -10.90 -8.72
N ASP A 304 8.71 -10.78 -10.01
CA ASP A 304 7.40 -10.32 -10.47
C ASP A 304 6.47 -11.52 -10.77
N VAL A 305 5.50 -11.72 -9.90
CA VAL A 305 4.47 -12.78 -10.01
C VAL A 305 3.12 -12.16 -10.32
N ARG A 306 2.40 -12.74 -11.28
CA ARG A 306 1.06 -12.28 -11.69
C ARG A 306 0.04 -13.41 -11.62
N GLU A 307 -0.69 -13.64 -10.43
CA GLU A 307 -0.74 -12.71 -9.25
C GLU A 307 -0.30 -13.42 -7.97
N SER A 308 -0.49 -14.73 -7.85
CA SER A 308 -0.12 -15.49 -6.65
C SER A 308 0.60 -16.77 -7.01
N ALA A 309 1.55 -17.19 -6.16
CA ALA A 309 2.34 -18.38 -6.40
C ALA A 309 2.38 -19.31 -5.19
N ARG A 310 1.94 -20.56 -5.36
CA ARG A 310 2.22 -21.64 -4.40
C ARG A 310 3.54 -22.29 -4.76
N VAL A 311 4.42 -22.46 -3.79
CA VAL A 311 5.75 -23.02 -4.01
C VAL A 311 5.90 -24.35 -3.28
N TYR A 312 6.47 -25.30 -3.98
CA TYR A 312 6.84 -26.62 -3.48
C TYR A 312 8.30 -26.90 -3.79
N VAL A 313 9.03 -27.43 -2.82
CA VAL A 313 10.40 -27.91 -3.00
C VAL A 313 10.44 -29.37 -2.59
N ASN A 314 10.90 -30.26 -3.49
CA ASN A 314 10.90 -31.70 -3.28
C ASN A 314 9.51 -32.24 -2.85
N ASN A 315 8.45 -31.76 -3.48
CA ASN A 315 7.03 -32.01 -3.16
C ASN A 315 6.56 -31.54 -1.79
N LYS A 316 7.40 -30.88 -1.00
CA LYS A 316 7.02 -30.27 0.28
C LYS A 316 6.49 -28.87 0.00
N TYR A 317 5.27 -28.56 0.48
CA TYR A 317 4.69 -27.22 0.40
C TYR A 317 5.50 -26.23 1.25
N VAL A 318 5.98 -25.16 0.61
CA VAL A 318 6.80 -24.11 1.24
C VAL A 318 5.93 -22.93 1.69
N GLY A 319 4.95 -22.56 0.87
CA GLY A 319 4.05 -21.46 1.16
C GLY A 319 3.38 -20.90 -0.09
N CYS A 320 2.58 -19.84 0.11
CA CYS A 320 1.97 -19.06 -0.94
C CYS A 320 2.45 -17.61 -0.87
N ALA A 321 3.09 -17.15 -1.94
CA ALA A 321 3.42 -15.75 -2.15
C ALA A 321 2.27 -15.09 -2.92
N TRP A 322 1.57 -14.13 -2.30
CA TRP A 322 0.34 -13.53 -2.84
C TRP A 322 0.36 -11.99 -2.82
N ALA A 323 1.45 -11.42 -2.33
CA ALA A 323 1.70 -9.99 -2.31
C ALA A 323 3.21 -9.74 -2.34
N VAL A 324 3.61 -8.57 -2.78
CA VAL A 324 5.02 -8.13 -2.81
C VAL A 324 5.57 -7.91 -1.39
N PRO A 325 6.84 -8.24 -1.15
CA PRO A 325 7.74 -8.99 -2.03
C PRO A 325 7.36 -10.49 -2.08
N TYR A 326 7.42 -11.09 -3.27
CA TYR A 326 7.09 -12.50 -3.48
C TYR A 326 8.23 -13.41 -3.02
N ILE A 327 8.46 -13.47 -1.72
CA ILE A 327 9.58 -14.17 -1.08
C ILE A 327 9.05 -15.20 -0.07
N LEU A 328 9.60 -16.44 -0.11
CA LEU A 328 9.25 -17.51 0.81
C LEU A 328 10.50 -18.16 1.39
N ASN A 329 10.45 -18.57 2.66
CA ASN A 329 11.54 -19.32 3.30
C ASN A 329 11.43 -20.81 2.96
N CYS A 330 12.44 -21.38 2.28
CA CYS A 330 12.47 -22.78 1.86
C CYS A 330 13.56 -23.63 2.53
N LYS A 331 14.17 -23.15 3.62
CA LYS A 331 15.29 -23.79 4.31
C LYS A 331 15.09 -25.30 4.53
N ASP A 332 13.98 -25.68 5.12
CA ASP A 332 13.72 -27.05 5.56
C ASP A 332 13.27 -28.00 4.44
N ALA A 333 13.18 -27.50 3.21
CA ALA A 333 12.74 -28.28 2.07
C ALA A 333 13.88 -28.61 1.08
N LEU A 334 15.03 -27.95 1.20
CA LEU A 334 16.20 -28.15 0.33
C LEU A 334 17.17 -29.18 0.88
N ASN A 335 17.68 -30.07 0.02
CA ASN A 335 18.57 -31.17 0.33
C ASN A 335 19.89 -31.07 -0.46
N LYS A 336 20.94 -31.76 0.03
CA LYS A 336 22.14 -31.98 -0.76
C LYS A 336 21.81 -32.77 -2.03
N GLY A 337 22.40 -32.39 -3.16
CA GLY A 337 22.18 -33.04 -4.45
C GLY A 337 21.01 -32.42 -5.22
N LYS A 338 20.27 -33.24 -5.94
CA LYS A 338 19.17 -32.79 -6.80
C LYS A 338 17.96 -32.38 -5.97
N ASN A 339 17.42 -31.19 -6.28
CA ASN A 339 16.16 -30.67 -5.73
C ASN A 339 15.23 -30.30 -6.88
N THR A 340 13.94 -30.57 -6.73
CA THR A 340 12.89 -30.14 -7.65
C THR A 340 12.16 -28.94 -7.05
N ILE A 341 12.03 -27.88 -7.83
CA ILE A 341 11.24 -26.69 -7.46
C ILE A 341 10.03 -26.66 -8.37
N ARG A 342 8.83 -26.59 -7.77
CA ARG A 342 7.55 -26.42 -8.46
C ARG A 342 6.86 -25.17 -7.97
N ILE A 343 6.48 -24.31 -8.92
CA ILE A 343 5.80 -23.02 -8.66
C ILE A 343 4.49 -23.03 -9.43
N GLU A 344 3.37 -22.90 -8.71
CA GLU A 344 2.02 -22.84 -9.28
C GLU A 344 1.55 -21.40 -9.24
N VAL A 345 1.55 -20.72 -10.38
CA VAL A 345 1.12 -19.33 -10.51
C VAL A 345 -0.32 -19.28 -10.99
N THR A 346 -1.18 -18.59 -10.23
CA THR A 346 -2.58 -18.32 -10.62
C THR A 346 -2.71 -16.86 -11.04
N ASN A 347 -3.23 -16.61 -12.26
CA ASN A 347 -3.40 -15.27 -12.81
C ASN A 347 -4.80 -14.67 -12.52
N LEU A 348 -4.98 -13.43 -12.93
CA LEU A 348 -6.29 -12.75 -12.95
C LEU A 348 -7.11 -13.19 -14.19
N PRO A 349 -8.45 -13.17 -14.10
CA PRO A 349 -9.33 -13.44 -15.23
C PRO A 349 -9.41 -12.30 -16.26
N ALA A 350 -8.63 -11.22 -16.11
CA ALA A 350 -8.73 -9.99 -16.92
C ALA A 350 -8.62 -10.26 -18.43
N ASN A 351 -7.57 -10.99 -18.86
CA ASN A 351 -7.37 -11.30 -20.29
C ASN A 351 -8.50 -12.19 -20.83
N ARG A 352 -8.99 -13.12 -20.02
CA ARG A 352 -10.12 -13.99 -20.39
C ARG A 352 -11.42 -13.20 -20.55
N ILE A 353 -11.70 -12.28 -19.65
CA ILE A 353 -12.89 -11.43 -19.69
C ILE A 353 -12.87 -10.53 -20.93
N ALA A 354 -11.73 -9.89 -21.20
CA ALA A 354 -11.56 -9.06 -22.38
C ALA A 354 -11.78 -9.84 -23.68
N GLU A 355 -11.25 -11.07 -23.75
CA GLU A 355 -11.44 -11.95 -24.91
C GLU A 355 -12.89 -12.40 -25.07
N MET A 356 -13.59 -12.72 -23.99
CA MET A 356 -15.01 -13.07 -24.04
C MET A 356 -15.86 -11.89 -24.54
N ASP A 357 -15.55 -10.65 -24.14
CA ASP A 357 -16.24 -9.46 -24.66
C ASP A 357 -15.94 -9.24 -26.16
N ARG A 358 -14.69 -9.42 -26.63
CA ARG A 358 -14.32 -9.38 -28.06
C ARG A 358 -15.08 -10.40 -28.89
N GLN A 359 -15.30 -11.58 -28.33
CA GLN A 359 -16.04 -12.67 -28.98
C GLN A 359 -17.57 -12.56 -28.84
N GLY A 360 -18.08 -11.54 -28.15
CA GLY A 360 -19.51 -11.37 -27.89
C GLY A 360 -20.10 -12.41 -26.93
N VAL A 361 -19.30 -13.11 -26.15
CA VAL A 361 -19.76 -14.16 -25.21
C VAL A 361 -20.52 -13.52 -24.07
N LYS A 362 -21.71 -14.02 -23.78
CA LYS A 362 -22.53 -13.58 -22.63
C LYS A 362 -22.06 -14.25 -21.34
N TRP A 363 -20.99 -13.74 -20.75
CA TRP A 363 -20.37 -14.32 -19.54
C TRP A 363 -20.93 -13.74 -18.22
N ARG A 364 -21.51 -12.53 -18.24
CA ARG A 364 -22.05 -11.87 -17.03
C ARG A 364 -23.33 -12.55 -16.59
N LYS A 365 -23.32 -13.09 -15.37
CA LYS A 365 -24.51 -13.67 -14.72
C LYS A 365 -25.32 -12.64 -13.94
N MET A 366 -24.65 -11.65 -13.33
CA MET A 366 -25.28 -10.56 -12.64
C MET A 366 -25.22 -9.28 -13.44
N LYS A 367 -26.28 -8.48 -13.38
CA LYS A 367 -26.30 -7.12 -13.92
C LYS A 367 -25.80 -6.14 -12.86
N GLU A 368 -25.33 -4.98 -13.29
CA GLU A 368 -24.95 -3.88 -12.41
C GLU A 368 -26.22 -3.29 -11.80
N ILE A 369 -26.54 -3.71 -10.56
CA ILE A 369 -27.82 -3.38 -9.92
C ILE A 369 -27.86 -1.98 -9.30
N ASN A 370 -26.72 -1.32 -9.14
CA ASN A 370 -26.61 -0.02 -8.46
C ASN A 370 -26.53 1.15 -9.42
N VAL A 371 -26.67 0.93 -10.72
CA VAL A 371 -26.60 2.00 -11.70
C VAL A 371 -28.02 2.48 -12.02
N VAL A 372 -28.35 3.65 -11.49
CA VAL A 372 -29.59 4.36 -11.76
C VAL A 372 -29.21 5.68 -12.49
N ASP A 373 -28.83 5.55 -13.75
CA ASP A 373 -28.48 6.69 -14.59
C ASP A 373 -29.08 6.53 -15.99
N ILE A 374 -29.79 7.55 -16.46
CA ILE A 374 -30.36 7.59 -17.81
C ILE A 374 -29.29 7.47 -18.91
N ASN A 375 -28.06 7.85 -18.60
CA ASN A 375 -26.92 7.78 -19.52
C ASN A 375 -26.10 6.49 -19.35
N TYR A 376 -26.59 5.53 -18.57
CA TYR A 376 -25.86 4.29 -18.34
C TYR A 376 -25.57 3.56 -19.64
N LYS A 377 -24.29 3.28 -19.84
CA LYS A 377 -23.81 2.40 -20.93
C LYS A 377 -23.15 1.18 -20.30
N LYS A 378 -23.53 0.00 -20.77
CA LYS A 378 -22.90 -1.24 -20.35
C LYS A 378 -21.40 -1.18 -20.56
N THR A 379 -20.63 -1.43 -19.52
CA THR A 379 -19.17 -1.50 -19.59
C THR A 379 -18.74 -2.71 -20.42
N THR A 380 -17.83 -2.51 -21.38
CA THR A 380 -17.15 -3.58 -22.12
C THR A 380 -15.66 -3.50 -21.86
N TYR A 381 -14.99 -4.65 -21.87
CA TYR A 381 -13.56 -4.77 -21.65
C TYR A 381 -12.80 -5.19 -22.92
N GLU A 382 -13.47 -5.22 -24.06
CA GLU A 382 -12.92 -5.63 -25.36
C GLU A 382 -11.63 -4.89 -25.74
N ASN A 383 -11.51 -3.63 -25.32
CA ASN A 383 -10.36 -2.77 -25.61
C ASN A 383 -9.26 -2.81 -24.55
N TRP A 384 -9.37 -3.67 -23.54
CA TRP A 384 -8.30 -3.80 -22.56
C TRP A 384 -7.03 -4.37 -23.19
N THR A 385 -5.91 -3.73 -22.90
CA THR A 385 -4.59 -4.28 -23.22
C THR A 385 -4.36 -5.52 -22.36
N PRO A 386 -3.83 -6.61 -22.92
CA PRO A 386 -3.47 -7.79 -22.14
C PRO A 386 -2.54 -7.44 -20.97
N VAL A 387 -2.87 -7.97 -19.79
CA VAL A 387 -2.03 -7.82 -18.60
C VAL A 387 -1.07 -9.00 -18.50
N PRO A 388 0.18 -8.79 -18.04
CA PRO A 388 1.14 -9.85 -17.86
C PRO A 388 0.62 -10.96 -16.94
N SER A 389 0.95 -12.21 -17.25
CA SER A 389 0.57 -13.39 -16.46
C SER A 389 1.77 -14.31 -16.26
N GLY A 390 1.82 -15.02 -15.12
CA GLY A 390 2.89 -15.95 -14.79
C GLY A 390 4.07 -15.33 -14.05
N LEU A 391 5.27 -15.90 -14.27
CA LEU A 391 6.54 -15.36 -13.75
C LEU A 391 7.15 -14.44 -14.81
N ASN A 392 7.39 -13.17 -14.45
CA ASN A 392 7.76 -12.12 -15.40
C ASN A 392 9.14 -11.50 -15.14
N SER A 393 9.86 -11.96 -14.13
CA SER A 393 11.19 -11.47 -13.82
C SER A 393 12.09 -12.54 -13.20
N THR A 394 13.20 -12.13 -12.61
CA THR A 394 14.20 -13.04 -12.02
C THR A 394 13.61 -13.92 -10.91
N VAL A 395 13.91 -15.22 -10.97
CA VAL A 395 13.66 -16.19 -9.89
C VAL A 395 14.99 -16.61 -9.30
N LYS A 396 15.17 -16.51 -7.98
CA LYS A 396 16.45 -16.81 -7.32
C LYS A 396 16.30 -17.36 -5.91
N LEU A 397 17.29 -18.12 -5.46
CA LEU A 397 17.50 -18.43 -4.06
C LEU A 397 18.51 -17.43 -3.48
N VAL A 398 18.17 -16.85 -2.33
CA VAL A 398 18.96 -15.82 -1.63
C VAL A 398 19.25 -16.26 -0.20
#